data_c9ae3a7e0375c8d23f5889af74dbe725
#
_entry.id   c9ae3a7e0375c8d23f5889af74dbe725
#
_cell.length_a   1.000
_cell.length_b   1.000
_cell.length_c   1.000
_cell.angle_alpha   90.00
_cell.angle_beta   90.00
_cell.angle_gamma   90.00
#
_symmetry.space_group_name_H-M   'P 1'
#
loop_
_entity.id
_entity.type
_entity.pdbx_description
1 polymer ?
#
loop_
_entity_poly.entity_id
_entity_poly.type
_entity_poly.pdbx_seq_one_letter_code
_entity_poly.pdbx_strand_id
1 'polypeptide(L)'
;MNLQEQISKIQSMMGKKKDSSVKVFNYKNYTLILSKNPCDIFTHFKVEDLHGLNYQKCLKHKNTKESAYIAGLTNKSPKTKKDFLFLNLNRLGKDEEKMGLIMHETMHLSLELHKHDVNKKEEEIITWAEKEAYKIYNIIKKL
;
A
#
# COMPACT_ATOMS: atom_id res chain seq x y z
N MET A 1 30.47 25.18 3.95
CA MET A 1 29.35 25.02 3.00
C MET A 1 28.57 26.33 2.93
N ASN A 2 28.40 26.86 1.72
CA ASN A 2 27.64 28.09 1.55
C ASN A 2 26.13 27.80 1.56
N LEU A 3 25.34 28.86 1.57
CA LEU A 3 23.88 28.73 1.65
C LEU A 3 23.30 27.95 0.48
N GLN A 4 23.81 28.20 -0.73
CA GLN A 4 23.36 27.55 -1.96
C GLN A 4 23.60 26.03 -1.89
N GLU A 5 24.75 25.62 -1.40
CA GLU A 5 25.09 24.21 -1.25
C GLU A 5 24.19 23.54 -0.21
N GLN A 6 23.88 24.25 0.89
CA GLN A 6 22.96 23.75 1.92
C GLN A 6 21.56 23.54 1.35
N ILE A 7 21.07 24.51 0.58
CA ILE A 7 19.75 24.41 -0.06
C ILE A 7 19.72 23.23 -1.03
N SER A 8 20.73 23.10 -1.88
CA SER A 8 20.82 21.99 -2.84
C SER A 8 20.84 20.63 -2.13
N LYS A 9 21.57 20.53 -1.02
CA LYS A 9 21.63 19.31 -0.23
C LYS A 9 20.27 18.95 0.37
N ILE A 10 19.57 19.93 0.92
CA ILE A 10 18.24 19.75 1.48
C ILE A 10 17.25 19.31 0.39
N GLN A 11 17.27 19.98 -0.76
CA GLN A 11 16.41 19.63 -1.88
C GLN A 11 16.68 18.21 -2.39
N SER A 12 17.96 17.83 -2.50
CA SER A 12 18.35 16.48 -2.90
C SER A 12 17.85 15.43 -1.91
N MET A 13 17.96 15.71 -0.62
CA MET A 13 17.48 14.82 0.43
C MET A 13 15.95 14.70 0.39
N MET A 14 15.24 15.80 0.19
CA MET A 14 13.78 15.82 0.04
C MET A 14 13.36 15.09 -1.23
N GLY A 15 14.07 15.27 -2.33
CA GLY A 15 13.83 14.56 -3.58
C GLY A 15 14.00 13.06 -3.42
N LYS A 16 15.08 12.62 -2.75
CA LYS A 16 15.31 11.21 -2.44
C LYS A 16 14.19 10.63 -1.57
N LYS A 17 13.71 11.40 -0.58
CA LYS A 17 12.56 11.00 0.24
C LYS A 17 11.29 10.91 -0.60
N LYS A 18 11.09 11.84 -1.55
CA LYS A 18 9.96 11.79 -2.49
C LYS A 18 10.06 10.60 -3.43
N ASP A 19 11.27 10.30 -3.95
CA ASP A 19 11.50 9.17 -4.86
C ASP A 19 11.29 7.83 -4.17
N SER A 20 11.57 7.76 -2.86
CA SER A 20 11.29 6.59 -2.03
C SER A 20 9.94 6.70 -1.33
N SER A 21 9.19 7.78 -1.61
CA SER A 21 8.03 8.13 -0.82
C SER A 21 6.80 7.30 -1.16
N VAL A 22 5.96 7.20 -0.16
CA VAL A 22 4.64 6.59 -0.24
C VAL A 22 3.76 7.43 -1.17
N LYS A 23 3.06 6.77 -2.08
CA LYS A 23 1.99 7.39 -2.85
C LYS A 23 0.67 7.00 -2.22
N VAL A 24 -0.11 7.99 -1.82
CA VAL A 24 -1.36 7.79 -1.09
C VAL A 24 -2.51 8.38 -1.90
N PHE A 25 -3.53 7.57 -2.11
CA PHE A 25 -4.75 7.98 -2.80
C PHE A 25 -5.91 7.78 -1.82
N ASN A 26 -6.52 8.89 -1.40
CA ASN A 26 -7.66 8.85 -0.48
C ASN A 26 -8.96 8.81 -1.25
N TYR A 27 -9.59 7.65 -1.26
CA TYR A 27 -10.93 7.48 -1.82
C TYR A 27 -11.98 7.54 -0.72
N LYS A 28 -13.24 7.61 -1.10
CA LYS A 28 -14.34 7.72 -0.15
C LYS A 28 -14.36 6.55 0.85
N ASN A 29 -14.19 5.34 0.36
CA ASN A 29 -14.37 4.13 1.15
C ASN A 29 -13.07 3.49 1.63
N TYR A 30 -11.93 3.85 1.04
CA TYR A 30 -10.65 3.28 1.43
C TYR A 30 -9.50 4.19 1.01
N THR A 31 -8.32 3.91 1.55
CA THR A 31 -7.07 4.57 1.19
C THR A 31 -6.17 3.57 0.48
N LEU A 32 -5.67 3.94 -0.69
CA LEU A 32 -4.68 3.15 -1.42
C LEU A 32 -3.29 3.68 -1.10
N ILE A 33 -2.39 2.80 -0.69
CA ILE A 33 -1.01 3.13 -0.36
C ILE A 33 -0.07 2.30 -1.23
N LEU A 34 0.74 2.99 -2.02
CA LEU A 34 1.73 2.37 -2.90
C LEU A 34 3.12 2.77 -2.43
N SER A 35 3.98 1.80 -2.15
CA SER A 35 5.34 2.05 -1.70
C SER A 35 6.25 0.88 -2.04
N LYS A 36 7.54 1.16 -2.16
CA LYS A 36 8.58 0.14 -2.33
C LYS A 36 9.07 -0.40 -0.99
N ASN A 37 8.67 0.23 0.12
CA ASN A 37 9.11 -0.13 1.47
C ASN A 37 7.90 -0.46 2.34
N PRO A 38 7.73 -1.72 2.77
CA PRO A 38 6.57 -2.09 3.60
C PRO A 38 6.53 -1.38 4.95
N CYS A 39 7.66 -0.87 5.43
CA CYS A 39 7.70 -0.13 6.70
C CYS A 39 6.97 1.22 6.63
N ASP A 40 6.74 1.74 5.42
CA ASP A 40 6.02 2.99 5.24
C ASP A 40 4.58 2.93 5.74
N ILE A 41 3.98 1.75 5.82
CA ILE A 41 2.64 1.57 6.39
C ILE A 41 2.62 2.08 7.83
N PHE A 42 3.59 1.65 8.61
CA PHE A 42 3.69 2.01 10.04
C PHE A 42 3.96 3.51 10.22
N THR A 43 4.84 4.05 9.39
CA THR A 43 5.16 5.49 9.40
C THR A 43 3.96 6.33 9.02
N HIS A 44 3.26 5.93 7.97
CA HIS A 44 2.08 6.67 7.49
C HIS A 44 0.98 6.73 8.53
N PHE A 45 0.68 5.60 9.18
CA PHE A 45 -0.36 5.52 10.19
C PHE A 45 0.14 5.86 11.60
N LYS A 46 1.45 6.06 11.77
CA LYS A 46 2.10 6.36 13.06
C LYS A 46 1.75 5.32 14.12
N VAL A 47 1.85 4.05 13.76
CA VAL A 47 1.56 2.93 14.64
C VAL A 47 2.74 1.97 14.69
N GLU A 48 2.86 1.18 15.75
CA GLU A 48 3.94 0.22 15.92
C GLU A 48 3.57 -1.18 15.48
N ASP A 49 2.28 -1.51 15.51
CA ASP A 49 1.77 -2.85 15.18
C ASP A 49 0.54 -2.74 14.30
N LEU A 50 0.51 -3.55 13.23
CA LEU A 50 -0.62 -3.71 12.34
C LEU A 50 -0.80 -5.19 12.05
N HIS A 51 -1.87 -5.77 12.57
CA HIS A 51 -2.30 -7.12 12.20
C HIS A 51 -1.19 -8.17 12.36
N GLY A 52 -0.47 -8.14 13.49
CA GLY A 52 0.62 -9.07 13.78
C GLY A 52 1.97 -8.68 13.21
N LEU A 53 2.03 -7.63 12.40
CA LEU A 53 3.26 -7.06 11.89
C LEU A 53 3.65 -5.86 12.76
N ASN A 54 4.89 -5.80 13.21
CA ASN A 54 5.34 -4.65 13.97
C ASN A 54 6.43 -3.87 13.24
N TYR A 55 6.51 -2.59 13.58
CA TYR A 55 7.43 -1.66 12.96
C TYR A 55 8.90 -2.06 13.14
N GLN A 56 9.26 -2.49 14.34
CA GLN A 56 10.64 -2.87 14.66
C GLN A 56 11.09 -4.09 13.85
N LYS A 57 10.23 -5.08 13.70
CA LYS A 57 10.49 -6.26 12.87
C LYS A 57 10.65 -5.87 11.41
N CYS A 58 9.80 -4.98 10.93
CA CYS A 58 9.88 -4.47 9.57
C CYS A 58 11.20 -3.73 9.33
N LEU A 59 11.61 -2.85 10.24
CA LEU A 59 12.87 -2.11 10.14
C LEU A 59 14.08 -3.06 10.14
N LYS A 60 14.06 -4.07 11.00
CA LYS A 60 15.15 -5.05 11.11
C LYS A 60 15.37 -5.80 9.80
N HIS A 61 14.28 -6.10 9.09
CA HIS A 61 14.34 -6.93 7.89
C HIS A 61 14.08 -6.17 6.59
N LYS A 62 14.03 -4.83 6.63
CA LYS A 62 13.63 -4.02 5.46
C LYS A 62 14.47 -4.23 4.20
N ASN A 63 15.71 -4.67 4.36
CA ASN A 63 16.61 -4.95 3.25
C ASN A 63 16.87 -6.44 3.05
N THR A 64 16.09 -7.31 3.70
CA THR A 64 16.22 -8.75 3.61
C THR A 64 15.05 -9.36 2.85
N LYS A 65 15.16 -10.64 2.53
CA LYS A 65 14.07 -11.37 1.86
C LYS A 65 12.82 -11.46 2.74
N GLU A 66 12.99 -11.46 4.06
CA GLU A 66 11.87 -11.57 5.01
C GLU A 66 10.96 -10.34 4.97
N SER A 67 11.51 -9.12 4.87
CA SER A 67 10.69 -7.91 4.79
C SER A 67 9.97 -7.80 3.46
N ALA A 68 10.51 -8.45 2.46
CA ALA A 68 9.98 -8.39 1.10
C ALA A 68 8.78 -9.31 0.89
N TYR A 69 8.41 -10.13 1.89
CA TYR A 69 7.24 -11.00 1.75
C TYR A 69 5.92 -10.23 1.75
N ILE A 70 5.93 -9.00 2.24
CA ILE A 70 4.71 -8.19 2.24
C ILE A 70 4.52 -7.60 0.84
N ALA A 71 3.80 -8.34 0.01
CA ALA A 71 3.46 -7.88 -1.34
C ALA A 71 2.22 -7.00 -1.33
N GLY A 72 1.26 -7.31 -0.47
CA GLY A 72 0.05 -6.53 -0.29
C GLY A 72 -0.54 -6.74 1.09
N LEU A 73 -1.34 -5.79 1.54
CA LEU A 73 -2.00 -5.85 2.84
C LEU A 73 -3.27 -5.00 2.83
N THR A 74 -4.35 -5.58 3.34
CA THR A 74 -5.59 -4.83 3.60
C THR A 74 -5.89 -4.86 5.08
N ASN A 75 -6.30 -3.73 5.64
CA ASN A 75 -6.65 -3.63 7.06
C ASN A 75 -7.39 -2.32 7.30
N LYS A 76 -7.83 -2.10 8.54
CA LYS A 76 -8.40 -0.83 8.97
C LYS A 76 -7.31 0.04 9.60
N SER A 77 -7.31 1.33 9.27
CA SER A 77 -6.45 2.28 9.94
C SER A 77 -6.84 2.37 11.42
N PRO A 78 -5.88 2.23 12.36
CA PRO A 78 -6.18 2.32 13.78
C PRO A 78 -6.77 3.66 14.21
N LYS A 79 -6.39 4.75 13.49
CA LYS A 79 -6.82 6.11 13.83
C LYS A 79 -8.15 6.49 13.22
N THR A 80 -8.31 6.27 11.91
CA THR A 80 -9.48 6.73 11.16
C THR A 80 -10.59 5.69 11.08
N LYS A 81 -10.29 4.43 11.40
CA LYS A 81 -11.17 3.28 11.23
C LYS A 81 -11.58 3.04 9.77
N LYS A 82 -10.91 3.73 8.85
CA LYS A 82 -11.12 3.58 7.42
C LYS A 82 -10.24 2.43 6.89
N ASP A 83 -10.77 1.64 5.98
CA ASP A 83 -10.01 0.56 5.36
C ASP A 83 -8.87 1.11 4.51
N PHE A 84 -7.78 0.37 4.42
CA PHE A 84 -6.70 0.70 3.51
C PHE A 84 -6.24 -0.54 2.75
N LEU A 85 -5.68 -0.30 1.58
CA LEU A 85 -5.03 -1.31 0.77
C LEU A 85 -3.61 -0.85 0.50
N PHE A 86 -2.63 -1.64 0.91
CA PHE A 86 -1.22 -1.38 0.67
C PHE A 86 -0.70 -2.37 -0.38
N LEU A 87 0.11 -1.85 -1.31
CA LEU A 87 0.81 -2.69 -2.28
C LEU A 87 2.29 -2.33 -2.29
N ASN A 88 3.14 -3.34 -2.19
CA ASN A 88 4.58 -3.17 -2.24
C ASN A 88 5.03 -3.24 -3.70
N LEU A 89 5.43 -2.09 -4.25
CA LEU A 89 5.79 -1.96 -5.65
C LEU A 89 7.00 -2.82 -6.05
N ASN A 90 7.84 -3.21 -5.10
CA ASN A 90 8.97 -4.09 -5.35
C ASN A 90 8.59 -5.58 -5.42
N ARG A 91 7.35 -5.92 -5.07
CA ARG A 91 6.90 -7.32 -4.96
C ARG A 91 5.72 -7.68 -5.84
N LEU A 92 5.39 -6.82 -6.78
CA LEU A 92 4.24 -7.06 -7.65
C LEU A 92 4.49 -8.14 -8.71
N GLY A 93 5.76 -8.41 -9.04
CA GLY A 93 6.08 -9.39 -10.06
C GLY A 93 5.84 -8.92 -11.48
N LYS A 94 5.73 -9.85 -12.40
CA LYS A 94 5.43 -9.59 -13.83
C LYS A 94 3.95 -9.20 -13.99
N ASP A 95 3.57 -8.76 -15.18
CA ASP A 95 2.22 -8.21 -15.42
C ASP A 95 1.08 -9.15 -14.99
N GLU A 96 1.17 -10.44 -15.28
CA GLU A 96 0.14 -11.40 -14.87
C GLU A 96 0.09 -11.58 -13.36
N GLU A 97 1.25 -11.71 -12.73
CA GLU A 97 1.37 -11.84 -11.27
C GLU A 97 0.91 -10.57 -10.59
N LYS A 98 1.25 -9.42 -11.15
CA LYS A 98 0.85 -8.11 -10.68
C LYS A 98 -0.67 -7.98 -10.63
N MET A 99 -1.33 -8.32 -11.73
CA MET A 99 -2.79 -8.26 -11.81
C MET A 99 -3.45 -9.22 -10.82
N GLY A 100 -2.90 -10.43 -10.70
CA GLY A 100 -3.37 -11.43 -9.74
C GLY A 100 -3.28 -10.95 -8.30
N LEU A 101 -2.15 -10.34 -7.93
CA LEU A 101 -1.96 -9.80 -6.58
C LEU A 101 -2.93 -8.64 -6.31
N ILE A 102 -3.05 -7.72 -7.25
CA ILE A 102 -3.98 -6.59 -7.12
C ILE A 102 -5.41 -7.10 -6.93
N MET A 103 -5.81 -8.08 -7.75
CA MET A 103 -7.14 -8.69 -7.64
C MET A 103 -7.33 -9.37 -6.28
N HIS A 104 -6.33 -10.10 -5.81
CA HIS A 104 -6.35 -10.77 -4.50
C HIS A 104 -6.62 -9.76 -3.37
N GLU A 105 -5.86 -8.66 -3.36
CA GLU A 105 -5.99 -7.65 -2.31
C GLU A 105 -7.28 -6.84 -2.44
N THR A 106 -7.71 -6.52 -3.65
CA THR A 106 -8.98 -5.81 -3.84
C THR A 106 -10.17 -6.67 -3.46
N MET A 107 -10.07 -7.99 -3.62
CA MET A 107 -11.12 -8.91 -3.19
C MET A 107 -11.24 -8.92 -1.66
N HIS A 108 -10.11 -8.96 -0.93
CA HIS A 108 -10.13 -8.84 0.53
C HIS A 108 -10.78 -7.53 0.97
N LEU A 109 -10.40 -6.43 0.32
CA LEU A 109 -10.95 -5.12 0.63
C LEU A 109 -12.46 -5.07 0.35
N SER A 110 -12.88 -5.62 -0.78
CA SER A 110 -14.30 -5.66 -1.16
C SER A 110 -15.13 -6.45 -0.16
N LEU A 111 -14.61 -7.59 0.31
CA LEU A 111 -15.27 -8.39 1.34
C LEU A 111 -15.48 -7.57 2.61
N GLU A 112 -14.46 -6.84 3.05
CA GLU A 112 -14.56 -5.97 4.22
C GLU A 112 -15.60 -4.87 4.03
N LEU A 113 -15.57 -4.19 2.88
CA LEU A 113 -16.50 -3.10 2.60
C LEU A 113 -17.95 -3.56 2.48
N HIS A 114 -18.17 -4.80 2.07
CA HIS A 114 -19.50 -5.40 1.97
C HIS A 114 -19.84 -6.28 3.18
N LYS A 115 -19.07 -6.16 4.26
CA LYS A 115 -19.28 -6.84 5.55
C LYS A 115 -19.39 -8.37 5.43
N HIS A 116 -18.61 -8.95 4.50
CA HIS A 116 -18.56 -10.39 4.24
C HIS A 116 -19.91 -11.03 3.91
N ASP A 117 -20.85 -10.26 3.38
CA ASP A 117 -22.19 -10.74 3.03
C ASP A 117 -22.19 -11.41 1.67
N VAL A 118 -21.46 -12.51 1.54
CA VAL A 118 -21.25 -13.23 0.28
C VAL A 118 -22.56 -13.76 -0.29
N ASN A 119 -23.46 -14.25 0.56
CA ASN A 119 -24.70 -14.85 0.13
C ASN A 119 -25.65 -13.90 -0.58
N LYS A 120 -25.66 -12.63 -0.14
CA LYS A 120 -26.57 -11.61 -0.70
C LYS A 120 -25.88 -10.67 -1.69
N LYS A 121 -24.56 -10.52 -1.57
CA LYS A 121 -23.81 -9.48 -2.30
C LYS A 121 -22.65 -10.02 -3.12
N GLU A 122 -22.66 -11.30 -3.45
CA GLU A 122 -21.57 -11.95 -4.17
C GLU A 122 -21.21 -11.17 -5.47
N GLU A 123 -22.19 -10.88 -6.30
CA GLU A 123 -21.95 -10.17 -7.56
C GLU A 123 -21.43 -8.75 -7.33
N GLU A 124 -21.95 -8.04 -6.33
CA GLU A 124 -21.49 -6.71 -5.98
C GLU A 124 -20.04 -6.73 -5.51
N ILE A 125 -19.69 -7.72 -4.67
CA ILE A 125 -18.33 -7.90 -4.14
C ILE A 125 -17.35 -8.12 -5.28
N ILE A 126 -17.66 -9.05 -6.20
CA ILE A 126 -16.80 -9.38 -7.33
C ILE A 126 -16.67 -8.20 -8.29
N THR A 127 -17.77 -7.59 -8.66
CA THR A 127 -17.79 -6.47 -9.61
C THR A 127 -17.01 -5.28 -9.08
N TRP A 128 -17.20 -4.95 -7.82
CA TRP A 128 -16.45 -3.87 -7.17
C TRP A 128 -14.95 -4.15 -7.18
N ALA A 129 -14.56 -5.37 -6.80
CA ALA A 129 -13.16 -5.77 -6.75
C ALA A 129 -12.50 -5.71 -8.11
N GLU A 130 -13.16 -6.20 -9.15
CA GLU A 130 -12.65 -6.15 -10.53
C GLU A 130 -12.44 -4.72 -11.00
N LYS A 131 -13.42 -3.86 -10.78
CA LYS A 131 -13.35 -2.45 -11.18
C LYS A 131 -12.19 -1.73 -10.49
N GLU A 132 -12.06 -1.92 -9.19
CA GLU A 132 -10.98 -1.29 -8.43
C GLU A 132 -9.62 -1.89 -8.81
N ALA A 133 -9.54 -3.18 -9.05
CA ALA A 133 -8.30 -3.83 -9.48
C ALA A 133 -7.79 -3.25 -10.80
N TYR A 134 -8.64 -3.06 -11.78
CA TYR A 134 -8.26 -2.44 -13.05
C TYR A 134 -7.83 -0.99 -12.86
N LYS A 135 -8.53 -0.25 -12.03
CA LYS A 135 -8.17 1.15 -11.70
C LYS A 135 -6.77 1.20 -11.10
N ILE A 136 -6.50 0.38 -10.10
CA ILE A 136 -5.20 0.33 -9.40
C ILE A 136 -4.09 -0.13 -10.36
N TYR A 137 -4.35 -1.15 -11.16
CA TYR A 137 -3.40 -1.63 -12.16
C TYR A 137 -2.98 -0.50 -13.10
N ASN A 138 -3.95 0.29 -13.59
CA ASN A 138 -3.67 1.41 -14.48
C ASN A 138 -2.87 2.51 -13.80
N ILE A 139 -3.11 2.76 -12.52
CA ILE A 139 -2.30 3.72 -11.74
C ILE A 139 -0.86 3.24 -11.66
N ILE A 140 -0.65 1.99 -11.29
CA ILE A 140 0.67 1.39 -11.13
C ILE A 140 1.44 1.37 -12.45
N LYS A 141 0.76 1.07 -13.54
CA LYS A 141 1.34 1.03 -14.88
C LYS A 141 1.93 2.38 -15.31
N LYS A 142 1.39 3.48 -14.80
CA LYS A 142 1.83 4.84 -15.13
C LYS A 142 2.94 5.37 -14.21
N LEU A 143 3.32 4.62 -13.20
CA LEU A 143 4.36 5.05 -12.25
C LEU A 143 5.79 4.92 -12.83
#